data_13421d203538726ab4145e6d4395efd4
#
_entry.id   13421d203538726ab4145e6d4395efd4
#
_cell.length_a   1.000
_cell.length_b   1.000
_cell.length_c   1.000
_cell.angle_alpha   90.00
_cell.angle_beta   90.00
_cell.angle_gamma   90.00
#
_symmetry.space_group_name_H-M   'P 1'
#
loop_
_entity.id
_entity.type
_entity.pdbx_description
1 polymer ?
#
loop_
_entity_poly.entity_id
_entity_poly.type
_entity_poly.pdbx_seq_one_letter_code
_entity_poly.pdbx_strand_id
1 'polypeptide(L)'
;MIKVGCCGFPVARKEYFKNFGLVEVQKTFYKPPKLETAIRWREEAPQEFEFAVKAWQLITHPPSSPTYRKAGIDVANESKYGYFRPTKEVFDAWERTAEIADALHAKIIIFQCPASFREEESNIKNMKEFFSSIDRNFIYAWEPRGKWNDAAVKKICEELGIIHCVDPFKNESVYGTPKYFRLHGRNGYRYDYSIEELQELRRMCGSNAYCLFNNTKMYKNAIEFKNLIGNENLRAQKR
;
A
#
# COMPACT_ATOMS: atom_id res chain seq x y z
N MET A 1 -12.78 -11.45 5.28
CA MET A 1 -12.88 -10.40 6.34
C MET A 1 -12.44 -9.06 5.75
N ILE A 2 -13.16 -7.96 6.07
CA ILE A 2 -12.76 -6.61 5.62
C ILE A 2 -11.98 -5.94 6.76
N LYS A 3 -10.76 -5.48 6.45
CA LYS A 3 -9.88 -4.76 7.37
C LYS A 3 -9.79 -3.30 6.96
N VAL A 4 -9.96 -2.41 7.93
CA VAL A 4 -10.01 -0.96 7.69
C VAL A 4 -8.88 -0.27 8.44
N GLY A 5 -8.20 0.64 7.77
CA GLY A 5 -7.12 1.45 8.33
C GLY A 5 -6.83 2.70 7.52
N CYS A 6 -5.73 3.36 7.84
CA CYS A 6 -5.27 4.57 7.17
C CYS A 6 -3.87 4.38 6.58
N CYS A 7 -3.55 5.18 5.57
CA CYS A 7 -2.20 5.33 5.04
C CYS A 7 -1.40 6.31 5.93
N GLY A 8 -0.81 5.77 7.00
CA GLY A 8 -0.14 6.49 8.07
C GLY A 8 -1.00 6.67 9.33
N PHE A 9 -0.41 7.29 10.34
CA PHE A 9 -1.09 7.59 11.60
C PHE A 9 -1.58 9.03 11.60
N PRO A 10 -2.87 9.30 11.34
CA PRO A 10 -3.44 10.65 11.32
C PRO A 10 -3.60 11.26 12.71
N VAL A 11 -3.54 10.42 13.76
CA VAL A 11 -3.58 10.78 15.19
C VAL A 11 -2.43 10.09 15.92
N ALA A 12 -2.27 10.37 17.22
CA ALA A 12 -1.28 9.68 18.05
C ALA A 12 -1.51 8.15 18.00
N ARG A 13 -0.43 7.34 17.91
CA ARG A 13 -0.52 5.88 17.78
C ARG A 13 -1.40 5.23 18.84
N LYS A 14 -1.24 5.61 20.10
CA LYS A 14 -2.06 5.10 21.23
C LYS A 14 -3.55 5.30 20.98
N GLU A 15 -3.96 6.43 20.40
CA GLU A 15 -5.35 6.69 20.04
C GLU A 15 -5.77 5.89 18.81
N TYR A 16 -4.88 5.80 17.80
CA TYR A 16 -5.14 5.03 16.61
C TYR A 16 -5.39 3.54 16.90
N PHE A 17 -4.58 2.92 17.76
CA PHE A 17 -4.69 1.52 18.12
C PHE A 17 -6.00 1.15 18.83
N LYS A 18 -6.67 2.10 19.49
CA LYS A 18 -8.01 1.86 20.07
C LYS A 18 -9.08 1.65 19.01
N ASN A 19 -8.89 2.26 17.83
CA ASN A 19 -9.93 2.32 16.82
C ASN A 19 -9.66 1.40 15.63
N PHE A 20 -8.42 1.09 15.33
CA PHE A 20 -8.04 0.29 14.16
C PHE A 20 -7.11 -0.85 14.52
N GLY A 21 -7.22 -1.95 13.76
CA GLY A 21 -6.32 -3.09 13.81
C GLY A 21 -5.34 -3.15 12.63
N LEU A 22 -5.25 -2.07 11.82
CA LEU A 22 -4.44 -2.03 10.60
C LEU A 22 -3.92 -0.62 10.31
N VAL A 23 -2.66 -0.51 9.87
CA VAL A 23 -2.09 0.71 9.28
C VAL A 23 -1.18 0.38 8.09
N GLU A 24 -1.15 1.24 7.08
CA GLU A 24 -0.09 1.22 6.05
C GLU A 24 0.96 2.28 6.39
N VAL A 25 2.18 1.86 6.68
CA VAL A 25 3.28 2.77 7.03
C VAL A 25 3.77 3.50 5.79
N GLN A 26 3.60 4.85 5.76
CA GLN A 26 3.99 5.70 4.64
C GLN A 26 5.42 6.24 4.75
N LYS A 27 5.95 6.34 5.97
CA LYS A 27 7.28 6.92 6.21
C LYS A 27 8.38 6.13 5.52
N THR A 28 8.21 4.82 5.41
CA THR A 28 9.14 3.91 4.73
C THR A 28 9.37 4.26 3.27
N PHE A 29 8.35 4.78 2.59
CA PHE A 29 8.44 5.20 1.19
C PHE A 29 9.39 6.37 0.98
N TYR A 30 9.35 7.37 1.86
CA TYR A 30 10.20 8.56 1.72
C TYR A 30 11.61 8.30 2.26
N LYS A 31 11.72 7.89 3.50
CA LYS A 31 12.96 7.56 4.18
C LYS A 31 12.67 6.51 5.25
N PRO A 32 13.09 5.25 5.06
CA PRO A 32 12.90 4.22 6.05
C PRO A 32 13.40 4.67 7.43
N PRO A 33 12.64 4.39 8.50
CA PRO A 33 13.07 4.70 9.84
C PRO A 33 14.30 3.86 10.25
N LYS A 34 14.92 4.19 11.37
CA LYS A 34 15.89 3.29 12.00
C LYS A 34 15.17 2.02 12.47
N LEU A 35 15.89 0.90 12.51
CA LEU A 35 15.35 -0.40 12.89
C LEU A 35 14.72 -0.35 14.29
N GLU A 36 15.39 0.27 15.25
CA GLU A 36 14.90 0.41 16.63
C GLU A 36 13.57 1.19 16.70
N THR A 37 13.34 2.07 15.73
CA THR A 37 12.06 2.79 15.65
C THR A 37 10.94 1.87 15.17
N ALA A 38 11.20 0.98 14.23
CA ALA A 38 10.23 0.00 13.75
C ALA A 38 9.90 -1.02 14.84
N ILE A 39 10.92 -1.54 15.53
CA ILE A 39 10.77 -2.44 16.68
C ILE A 39 9.86 -1.78 17.74
N ARG A 40 10.18 -0.55 18.15
CA ARG A 40 9.36 0.17 19.12
C ARG A 40 7.90 0.37 18.65
N TRP A 41 7.67 0.63 17.36
CA TRP A 41 6.29 0.74 16.85
C TRP A 41 5.54 -0.59 16.95
N ARG A 42 6.24 -1.72 16.73
CA ARG A 42 5.64 -3.03 16.90
C ARG A 42 5.31 -3.33 18.37
N GLU A 43 6.22 -3.00 19.29
CA GLU A 43 6.03 -3.16 20.73
C GLU A 43 4.88 -2.29 21.30
N GLU A 44 4.72 -1.07 20.79
CA GLU A 44 3.63 -0.17 21.18
C GLU A 44 2.25 -0.63 20.68
N ALA A 45 2.20 -1.44 19.63
CA ALA A 45 0.96 -1.88 19.02
C ALA A 45 0.42 -3.16 19.65
N PRO A 46 -0.92 -3.35 19.72
CA PRO A 46 -1.51 -4.61 20.16
C PRO A 46 -0.97 -5.81 19.37
N GLN A 47 -0.96 -7.00 19.97
CA GLN A 47 -0.44 -8.21 19.34
C GLN A 47 -1.09 -8.49 17.98
N GLU A 48 -2.42 -8.35 17.90
CA GLU A 48 -3.21 -8.61 16.68
C GLU A 48 -3.18 -7.45 15.66
N PHE A 49 -2.47 -6.36 15.99
CA PHE A 49 -2.40 -5.22 15.09
C PHE A 49 -1.54 -5.53 13.86
N GLU A 50 -2.06 -5.22 12.67
CA GLU A 50 -1.38 -5.48 11.40
C GLU A 50 -0.71 -4.22 10.85
N PHE A 51 0.52 -4.40 10.41
CA PHE A 51 1.23 -3.41 9.63
C PHE A 51 1.27 -3.84 8.16
N ALA A 52 0.98 -2.91 7.26
CA ALA A 52 1.40 -2.95 5.88
C ALA A 52 2.50 -1.90 5.68
N VAL A 53 3.44 -2.16 4.79
CA VAL A 53 4.59 -1.28 4.56
C VAL A 53 4.59 -0.82 3.11
N LYS A 54 4.69 0.48 2.88
CA LYS A 54 4.94 1.01 1.55
C LYS A 54 6.43 0.94 1.24
N ALA A 55 6.82 0.21 0.21
CA ALA A 55 8.19 0.02 -0.22
C ALA A 55 8.92 1.35 -0.46
N TRP A 56 10.22 1.38 -0.19
CA TRP A 56 11.03 2.58 -0.37
C TRP A 56 11.02 3.04 -1.83
N GLN A 57 10.85 4.35 -2.05
CA GLN A 57 10.73 4.94 -3.39
C GLN A 57 11.92 4.64 -4.32
N LEU A 58 13.09 4.32 -3.76
CA LEU A 58 14.27 3.96 -4.56
C LEU A 58 14.04 2.72 -5.44
N ILE A 59 13.07 1.86 -5.09
CA ILE A 59 12.69 0.67 -5.85
C ILE A 59 11.83 1.03 -7.05
N THR A 60 10.86 1.93 -6.86
CA THR A 60 9.76 2.15 -7.82
C THR A 60 9.86 3.47 -8.60
N HIS A 61 10.41 4.52 -7.98
CA HIS A 61 10.44 5.87 -8.54
C HIS A 61 11.82 6.23 -9.05
N PRO A 62 11.92 6.89 -10.23
CA PRO A 62 13.19 7.43 -10.71
C PRO A 62 13.58 8.66 -9.86
N PRO A 63 14.88 9.02 -9.78
CA PRO A 63 15.37 10.18 -9.02
C PRO A 63 14.78 11.53 -9.47
N SER A 64 14.35 11.65 -10.73
CA SER A 64 13.62 12.83 -11.24
C SER A 64 12.25 13.03 -10.59
N SER A 65 11.75 12.03 -9.82
CA SER A 65 10.47 12.15 -9.10
C SER A 65 10.55 13.23 -8.02
N PRO A 66 9.52 14.12 -7.90
CA PRO A 66 9.46 15.12 -6.84
C PRO A 66 9.55 14.55 -5.41
N THR A 67 9.29 13.26 -5.25
CA THR A 67 9.32 12.56 -3.96
C THR A 67 10.74 12.42 -3.41
N TYR A 68 11.78 12.35 -4.28
CA TYR A 68 13.18 12.36 -3.86
C TYR A 68 13.55 13.67 -3.18
N ARG A 69 13.22 14.81 -3.82
CA ARG A 69 13.44 16.14 -3.24
C ARG A 69 12.70 16.31 -1.92
N LYS A 70 11.44 15.85 -1.85
CA LYS A 70 10.65 15.87 -0.61
C LYS A 70 11.28 15.04 0.51
N ALA A 71 11.97 13.97 0.17
CA ALA A 71 12.65 13.09 1.13
C ALA A 71 14.08 13.57 1.48
N GLY A 72 14.60 14.58 0.78
CA GLY A 72 16.00 15.02 0.92
C GLY A 72 16.98 13.94 0.45
N ILE A 73 16.62 13.19 -0.60
CA ILE A 73 17.47 12.14 -1.17
C ILE A 73 18.13 12.71 -2.42
N ASP A 74 19.46 12.67 -2.44
CA ASP A 74 20.31 12.93 -3.59
C ASP A 74 21.07 11.66 -3.96
N VAL A 75 21.21 11.39 -5.26
CA VAL A 75 21.88 10.19 -5.77
C VAL A 75 22.81 10.55 -6.92
N ALA A 76 24.03 10.01 -6.89
CA ALA A 76 25.08 10.32 -7.87
C ALA A 76 24.80 9.75 -9.26
N ASN A 77 24.07 8.62 -9.37
CA ASN A 77 23.77 7.96 -10.64
C ASN A 77 22.27 7.61 -10.71
N GLU A 78 21.52 8.47 -11.39
CA GLU A 78 20.06 8.33 -11.50
C GLU A 78 19.62 7.04 -12.21
N SER A 79 20.42 6.52 -13.15
CA SER A 79 20.06 5.34 -13.93
C SER A 79 19.98 4.05 -13.10
N LYS A 80 20.49 4.07 -11.88
CA LYS A 80 20.55 2.91 -10.99
C LYS A 80 19.33 2.73 -10.09
N TYR A 81 18.35 3.66 -10.12
CA TYR A 81 17.22 3.66 -9.21
C TYR A 81 15.88 3.62 -9.92
N GLY A 82 14.88 3.14 -9.21
CA GLY A 82 13.49 3.13 -9.68
C GLY A 82 13.18 2.09 -10.74
N TYR A 83 11.89 1.97 -11.07
CA TYR A 83 11.38 1.09 -12.12
C TYR A 83 11.76 -0.39 -11.95
N PHE A 84 11.96 -0.83 -10.71
CA PHE A 84 12.38 -2.20 -10.37
C PHE A 84 13.67 -2.63 -11.09
N ARG A 85 14.55 -1.68 -11.44
CA ARG A 85 15.81 -2.01 -12.13
C ARG A 85 16.59 -3.06 -11.33
N PRO A 86 17.15 -4.09 -11.98
CA PRO A 86 17.94 -5.12 -11.30
C PRO A 86 19.35 -4.64 -10.98
N THR A 87 19.44 -3.59 -10.17
CA THR A 87 20.67 -2.94 -9.74
C THR A 87 20.93 -3.20 -8.27
N LYS A 88 22.19 -3.16 -7.87
CA LYS A 88 22.56 -3.29 -6.46
C LYS A 88 21.82 -2.29 -5.59
N GLU A 89 21.68 -1.05 -6.05
CA GLU A 89 21.04 0.05 -5.33
C GLU A 89 19.54 -0.20 -5.08
N VAL A 90 18.85 -0.82 -6.04
CA VAL A 90 17.43 -1.20 -5.90
C VAL A 90 17.30 -2.39 -4.94
N PHE A 91 18.22 -3.37 -5.02
CA PHE A 91 18.20 -4.49 -4.09
C PHE A 91 18.61 -4.07 -2.67
N ASP A 92 19.59 -3.18 -2.49
CA ASP A 92 19.92 -2.59 -1.17
C ASP A 92 18.68 -1.87 -0.58
N ALA A 93 17.91 -1.18 -1.42
CA ALA A 93 16.65 -0.53 -0.99
C ALA A 93 15.56 -1.54 -0.65
N TRP A 94 15.54 -2.69 -1.33
CA TRP A 94 14.66 -3.80 -0.98
C TRP A 94 15.03 -4.41 0.37
N GLU A 95 16.30 -4.78 0.58
CA GLU A 95 16.79 -5.32 1.85
C GLU A 95 16.39 -4.40 3.03
N ARG A 96 16.59 -3.09 2.85
CA ARG A 96 16.17 -2.12 3.88
C ARG A 96 14.66 -2.08 4.09
N THR A 97 13.87 -2.26 3.04
CA THR A 97 12.40 -2.31 3.13
C THR A 97 11.96 -3.58 3.86
N ALA A 98 12.55 -4.72 3.52
CA ALA A 98 12.26 -6.02 4.13
C ALA A 98 12.63 -6.03 5.62
N GLU A 99 13.82 -5.53 5.98
CA GLU A 99 14.28 -5.40 7.37
C GLU A 99 13.27 -4.61 8.24
N ILE A 100 12.74 -3.51 7.73
CA ILE A 100 11.72 -2.72 8.44
C ILE A 100 10.38 -3.44 8.49
N ALA A 101 10.01 -4.13 7.41
CA ALA A 101 8.78 -4.91 7.35
C ALA A 101 8.81 -6.08 8.35
N ASP A 102 9.92 -6.79 8.44
CA ASP A 102 10.13 -7.86 9.42
C ASP A 102 10.06 -7.35 10.87
N ALA A 103 10.74 -6.24 11.16
CA ALA A 103 10.71 -5.63 12.49
C ALA A 103 9.30 -5.17 12.91
N LEU A 104 8.45 -4.82 11.95
CA LEU A 104 7.03 -4.47 12.17
C LEU A 104 6.12 -5.71 12.21
N HIS A 105 6.63 -6.90 11.90
CA HIS A 105 5.84 -8.10 11.60
C HIS A 105 4.76 -7.79 10.54
N ALA A 106 5.14 -7.04 9.50
CA ALA A 106 4.23 -6.65 8.45
C ALA A 106 3.82 -7.86 7.60
N LYS A 107 2.57 -7.89 7.16
CA LYS A 107 2.06 -8.96 6.29
C LYS A 107 2.12 -8.59 4.82
N ILE A 108 1.98 -7.31 4.51
CA ILE A 108 1.84 -6.81 3.13
C ILE A 108 2.85 -5.71 2.87
N ILE A 109 3.52 -5.78 1.71
CA ILE A 109 4.37 -4.71 1.19
C ILE A 109 3.75 -4.16 -0.11
N ILE A 110 3.55 -2.83 -0.15
CA ILE A 110 2.96 -2.12 -1.28
C ILE A 110 4.05 -1.49 -2.13
N PHE A 111 4.08 -1.84 -3.40
CA PHE A 111 4.90 -1.21 -4.42
C PHE A 111 4.04 -0.25 -5.25
N GLN A 112 3.98 1.01 -4.87
CA GLN A 112 3.32 2.03 -5.69
C GLN A 112 4.30 2.58 -6.71
N CYS A 113 3.93 2.53 -7.99
CA CYS A 113 4.73 3.11 -9.08
C CYS A 113 4.28 4.52 -9.44
N PRO A 114 5.18 5.37 -9.96
CA PRO A 114 4.81 6.68 -10.49
C PRO A 114 4.08 6.57 -11.83
N ALA A 115 3.40 7.65 -12.25
CA ALA A 115 2.72 7.71 -13.54
C ALA A 115 3.66 7.53 -14.76
N SER A 116 4.95 7.79 -14.58
CA SER A 116 5.98 7.54 -15.58
C SER A 116 6.39 6.08 -15.76
N PHE A 117 6.00 5.20 -14.83
CA PHE A 117 6.15 3.74 -14.98
C PHE A 117 5.04 3.22 -15.89
N ARG A 118 5.36 3.05 -17.17
CA ARG A 118 4.40 2.70 -18.22
C ARG A 118 4.51 1.23 -18.61
N GLU A 119 3.50 0.76 -19.35
CA GLU A 119 3.50 -0.56 -19.98
C GLU A 119 4.52 -0.61 -21.13
N GLU A 120 5.78 -0.88 -20.77
CA GLU A 120 6.93 -1.00 -21.66
C GLU A 120 7.64 -2.32 -21.35
N GLU A 121 8.17 -2.97 -22.37
CA GLU A 121 8.82 -4.28 -22.25
C GLU A 121 9.97 -4.26 -21.22
N SER A 122 10.76 -3.19 -21.24
CA SER A 122 11.85 -2.99 -20.28
C SER A 122 11.37 -2.91 -18.82
N ASN A 123 10.26 -2.23 -18.57
CA ASN A 123 9.65 -2.11 -17.25
C ASN A 123 9.08 -3.45 -16.77
N ILE A 124 8.42 -4.18 -17.67
CA ILE A 124 7.88 -5.51 -17.38
C ILE A 124 9.01 -6.49 -17.07
N LYS A 125 10.09 -6.47 -17.86
CA LYS A 125 11.28 -7.29 -17.64
C LYS A 125 11.92 -7.00 -16.27
N ASN A 126 12.17 -5.73 -15.97
CA ASN A 126 12.73 -5.31 -14.68
C ASN A 126 11.87 -5.81 -13.50
N MET A 127 10.55 -5.64 -13.62
CA MET A 127 9.61 -6.06 -12.59
C MET A 127 9.66 -7.58 -12.36
N LYS A 128 9.66 -8.37 -13.45
CA LYS A 128 9.77 -9.83 -13.37
C LYS A 128 11.09 -10.27 -12.73
N GLU A 129 12.19 -9.67 -13.12
CA GLU A 129 13.52 -9.97 -12.58
C GLU A 129 13.60 -9.60 -11.09
N PHE A 130 13.10 -8.43 -10.70
CA PHE A 130 13.06 -8.00 -9.30
C PHE A 130 12.25 -8.98 -8.43
N PHE A 131 10.99 -9.25 -8.80
CA PHE A 131 10.12 -10.11 -7.99
C PHE A 131 10.53 -11.60 -7.99
N SER A 132 11.29 -12.05 -9.00
CA SER A 132 11.89 -13.40 -8.98
C SER A 132 13.12 -13.50 -8.08
N SER A 133 13.75 -12.37 -7.78
CA SER A 133 15.02 -12.30 -7.01
C SER A 133 14.80 -11.98 -5.53
N ILE A 134 13.58 -11.68 -5.11
CA ILE A 134 13.28 -11.35 -3.70
C ILE A 134 12.52 -12.48 -3.02
N ASP A 135 12.69 -12.61 -1.69
CA ASP A 135 11.97 -13.57 -0.87
C ASP A 135 10.46 -13.33 -0.90
N ARG A 136 9.69 -14.43 -0.79
CA ARG A 136 8.22 -14.41 -0.81
C ARG A 136 7.61 -14.54 0.58
N ASN A 137 8.28 -14.05 1.60
CA ASN A 137 7.80 -14.11 2.99
C ASN A 137 6.64 -13.12 3.26
N PHE A 138 6.38 -12.19 2.32
CA PHE A 138 5.33 -11.19 2.41
C PHE A 138 4.30 -11.37 1.29
N ILE A 139 3.10 -10.85 1.52
CA ILE A 139 2.13 -10.62 0.46
C ILE A 139 2.54 -9.32 -0.25
N TYR A 140 2.74 -9.36 -1.54
CA TYR A 140 3.08 -8.19 -2.33
C TYR A 140 1.85 -7.61 -3.03
N ALA A 141 1.72 -6.29 -2.99
CA ALA A 141 0.70 -5.57 -3.74
C ALA A 141 1.36 -4.49 -4.61
N TRP A 142 0.88 -4.39 -5.84
CA TRP A 142 1.37 -3.42 -6.82
C TRP A 142 0.27 -2.43 -7.19
N GLU A 143 0.57 -1.13 -7.07
CA GLU A 143 -0.30 -0.03 -7.47
C GLU A 143 0.31 0.70 -8.66
N PRO A 144 -0.06 0.38 -9.91
CA PRO A 144 0.30 1.17 -11.08
C PRO A 144 -0.42 2.52 -11.07
N ARG A 145 0.34 3.59 -11.32
CA ARG A 145 -0.20 4.95 -11.49
C ARG A 145 -0.08 5.42 -12.95
N GLY A 146 0.66 4.69 -13.76
CA GLY A 146 0.80 4.91 -15.19
C GLY A 146 -0.40 4.40 -15.99
N LYS A 147 -0.36 4.63 -17.31
CA LYS A 147 -1.31 4.01 -18.22
C LYS A 147 -0.90 2.56 -18.48
N TRP A 148 -1.72 1.64 -18.00
CA TRP A 148 -1.58 0.21 -18.16
C TRP A 148 -2.89 -0.38 -18.66
N ASN A 149 -2.81 -1.34 -19.55
CA ASN A 149 -3.98 -2.15 -19.93
C ASN A 149 -4.32 -3.15 -18.83
N ASP A 150 -5.59 -3.27 -18.49
CA ASP A 150 -6.06 -4.16 -17.41
C ASP A 150 -5.68 -5.62 -17.65
N ALA A 151 -5.68 -6.07 -18.91
CA ALA A 151 -5.25 -7.43 -19.27
C ALA A 151 -3.75 -7.64 -19.01
N ALA A 152 -2.91 -6.62 -19.31
CA ALA A 152 -1.49 -6.66 -19.00
C ALA A 152 -1.23 -6.65 -17.49
N VAL A 153 -1.94 -5.80 -16.74
CA VAL A 153 -1.87 -5.78 -15.26
C VAL A 153 -2.25 -7.13 -14.68
N LYS A 154 -3.39 -7.70 -15.12
CA LYS A 154 -3.85 -9.02 -14.68
C LYS A 154 -2.80 -10.09 -14.93
N LYS A 155 -2.28 -10.16 -16.16
CA LYS A 155 -1.25 -11.15 -16.56
C LYS A 155 0.00 -11.03 -15.69
N ILE A 156 0.52 -9.82 -15.47
CA ILE A 156 1.72 -9.59 -14.65
C ILE A 156 1.46 -9.98 -13.21
N CYS A 157 0.34 -9.54 -12.63
CA CYS A 157 -0.01 -9.87 -11.25
C CYS A 157 -0.17 -11.38 -11.05
N GLU A 158 -0.77 -12.08 -12.01
CA GLU A 158 -0.94 -13.53 -12.00
C GLU A 158 0.40 -14.28 -12.11
N GLU A 159 1.25 -13.89 -13.06
CA GLU A 159 2.58 -14.47 -13.25
C GLU A 159 3.49 -14.27 -12.01
N LEU A 160 3.39 -13.12 -11.35
CA LEU A 160 4.21 -12.78 -10.19
C LEU A 160 3.58 -13.17 -8.85
N GLY A 161 2.30 -13.55 -8.83
CA GLY A 161 1.58 -13.86 -7.60
C GLY A 161 1.40 -12.65 -6.69
N ILE A 162 1.20 -11.45 -7.25
CA ILE A 162 1.08 -10.18 -6.51
C ILE A 162 -0.32 -9.58 -6.66
N ILE A 163 -0.80 -8.86 -5.65
CA ILE A 163 -2.13 -8.27 -5.63
C ILE A 163 -2.14 -6.97 -6.46
N HIS A 164 -3.16 -6.79 -7.32
CA HIS A 164 -3.43 -5.49 -7.94
C HIS A 164 -4.09 -4.55 -6.91
N CYS A 165 -3.33 -3.56 -6.47
CA CYS A 165 -3.79 -2.50 -5.55
C CYS A 165 -4.36 -1.32 -6.34
N VAL A 166 -5.55 -0.86 -5.97
CA VAL A 166 -6.24 0.24 -6.67
C VAL A 166 -6.95 1.21 -5.71
N ASP A 167 -7.30 2.38 -6.21
CA ASP A 167 -8.41 3.16 -5.70
C ASP A 167 -9.69 2.64 -6.38
N PRO A 168 -10.61 1.98 -5.64
CA PRO A 168 -11.74 1.27 -6.24
C PRO A 168 -12.78 2.20 -6.87
N PHE A 169 -12.74 3.50 -6.56
CA PHE A 169 -13.57 4.51 -7.22
C PHE A 169 -12.99 5.01 -8.55
N LYS A 170 -11.79 4.55 -8.92
CA LYS A 170 -11.11 4.94 -10.16
C LYS A 170 -10.86 3.77 -11.09
N ASN A 171 -10.51 2.61 -10.52
CA ASN A 171 -10.16 1.42 -11.28
C ASN A 171 -10.69 0.17 -10.58
N GLU A 172 -11.00 -0.85 -11.36
CA GLU A 172 -11.33 -2.17 -10.84
C GLU A 172 -10.06 -2.96 -10.50
N SER A 173 -10.08 -3.72 -9.38
CA SER A 173 -9.00 -4.65 -9.06
C SER A 173 -9.15 -5.92 -9.91
N VAL A 174 -8.17 -6.17 -10.77
CA VAL A 174 -8.22 -7.26 -11.76
C VAL A 174 -7.61 -8.57 -11.28
N TYR A 175 -6.84 -8.57 -10.15
CA TYR A 175 -6.20 -9.78 -9.64
C TYR A 175 -5.84 -9.69 -8.16
N GLY A 176 -5.89 -10.86 -7.50
CA GLY A 176 -5.37 -11.08 -6.16
C GLY A 176 -6.42 -11.06 -5.05
N THR A 177 -6.09 -11.79 -3.97
CA THR A 177 -6.88 -11.88 -2.75
C THR A 177 -5.92 -11.85 -1.56
N PRO A 178 -6.22 -11.02 -0.53
CA PRO A 178 -7.35 -10.08 -0.39
C PRO A 178 -7.30 -8.94 -1.41
N LYS A 179 -8.43 -8.31 -1.72
CA LYS A 179 -8.42 -7.03 -2.45
C LYS A 179 -7.68 -5.99 -1.61
N TYR A 180 -6.89 -5.14 -2.24
CA TYR A 180 -6.17 -4.07 -1.55
C TYR A 180 -6.55 -2.70 -2.12
N PHE A 181 -7.31 -1.93 -1.35
CA PHE A 181 -7.86 -0.65 -1.76
C PHE A 181 -7.21 0.51 -1.04
N ARG A 182 -6.80 1.54 -1.80
CA ARG A 182 -6.22 2.79 -1.30
C ARG A 182 -7.08 3.97 -1.72
N LEU A 183 -7.82 4.55 -0.77
CA LEU A 183 -8.86 5.55 -0.98
C LEU A 183 -8.25 6.96 -0.96
N HIS A 184 -8.01 7.56 -2.14
CA HIS A 184 -7.35 8.87 -2.28
C HIS A 184 -8.34 10.04 -2.41
N GLY A 185 -9.65 9.76 -2.40
CA GLY A 185 -10.70 10.72 -2.71
C GLY A 185 -11.00 10.82 -4.21
N ARG A 186 -12.27 10.92 -4.57
CA ARG A 186 -12.72 11.00 -5.98
C ARG A 186 -12.12 12.21 -6.69
N ASN A 187 -12.13 13.37 -6.02
CA ASN A 187 -11.66 14.66 -6.55
C ASN A 187 -10.38 15.15 -5.84
N GLY A 188 -9.53 14.20 -5.39
CA GLY A 188 -8.26 14.51 -4.73
C GLY A 188 -8.30 14.38 -3.21
N TYR A 189 -7.17 14.63 -2.57
CA TYR A 189 -6.93 14.30 -1.16
C TYR A 189 -7.80 15.01 -0.13
N ARG A 190 -8.45 16.14 -0.47
CA ARG A 190 -9.34 16.88 0.45
C ARG A 190 -10.77 16.31 0.50
N TYR A 191 -11.01 15.24 -0.21
CA TYR A 191 -12.31 14.60 -0.32
C TYR A 191 -12.79 14.08 1.03
N ASP A 192 -14.11 14.17 1.26
CA ASP A 192 -14.82 13.57 2.40
C ASP A 192 -15.88 12.62 1.84
N TYR A 193 -15.73 11.33 2.10
CA TYR A 193 -16.64 10.31 1.56
C TYR A 193 -18.00 10.39 2.23
N SER A 194 -19.09 10.36 1.42
CA SER A 194 -20.46 10.27 1.93
C SER A 194 -20.77 8.86 2.41
N ILE A 195 -21.88 8.73 3.16
CA ILE A 195 -22.32 7.41 3.64
C ILE A 195 -22.72 6.48 2.49
N GLU A 196 -23.30 7.02 1.42
CA GLU A 196 -23.68 6.28 0.21
C GLU A 196 -22.44 5.74 -0.52
N GLU A 197 -21.37 6.54 -0.59
CA GLU A 197 -20.10 6.12 -1.16
C GLU A 197 -19.41 5.04 -0.29
N LEU A 198 -19.49 5.16 1.03
CA LEU A 198 -18.99 4.12 1.92
C LEU A 198 -19.80 2.82 1.79
N GLN A 199 -21.11 2.89 1.53
CA GLN A 199 -21.94 1.72 1.20
C GLN A 199 -21.55 1.12 -0.17
N GLU A 200 -21.24 1.96 -1.16
CA GLU A 200 -20.71 1.53 -2.45
C GLU A 200 -19.37 0.80 -2.28
N LEU A 201 -18.43 1.39 -1.53
CA LEU A 201 -17.16 0.76 -1.18
C LEU A 201 -17.34 -0.61 -0.52
N ARG A 202 -18.32 -0.71 0.40
CA ARG A 202 -18.61 -1.97 1.09
C ARG A 202 -19.00 -3.09 0.09
N ARG A 203 -19.79 -2.76 -0.93
CA ARG A 203 -20.16 -3.71 -2.00
C ARG A 203 -18.94 -4.14 -2.84
N MET A 204 -18.04 -3.18 -3.14
CA MET A 204 -16.79 -3.46 -3.90
C MET A 204 -15.82 -4.38 -3.14
N CYS A 205 -15.81 -4.34 -1.81
CA CYS A 205 -14.91 -5.13 -0.97
C CYS A 205 -15.13 -6.66 -1.09
N GLY A 206 -16.35 -7.10 -1.37
CA GLY A 206 -16.68 -8.53 -1.28
C GLY A 206 -16.49 -9.07 0.14
N SER A 207 -15.92 -10.26 0.26
CA SER A 207 -15.73 -10.95 1.54
C SER A 207 -14.35 -10.70 2.18
N ASN A 208 -13.34 -10.30 1.42
CA ASN A 208 -11.95 -10.18 1.89
C ASN A 208 -11.23 -9.00 1.23
N ALA A 209 -11.02 -7.92 2.00
CA ALA A 209 -10.38 -6.71 1.52
C ALA A 209 -9.65 -5.94 2.63
N TYR A 210 -8.59 -5.25 2.22
CA TYR A 210 -7.93 -4.20 2.97
C TYR A 210 -8.35 -2.85 2.39
N CYS A 211 -8.89 -1.96 3.25
CA CYS A 211 -9.34 -0.64 2.86
C CYS A 211 -8.53 0.42 3.62
N LEU A 212 -7.59 1.05 2.92
CA LEU A 212 -6.65 2.02 3.47
C LEU A 212 -7.04 3.43 3.00
N PHE A 213 -7.58 4.24 3.90
CA PHE A 213 -7.93 5.62 3.60
C PHE A 213 -6.66 6.49 3.54
N ASN A 214 -6.53 7.27 2.47
CA ASN A 214 -5.35 8.10 2.16
C ASN A 214 -5.75 9.52 1.73
N ASN A 215 -6.74 10.09 2.36
CA ASN A 215 -7.23 11.46 2.16
C ASN A 215 -7.06 12.28 3.43
N THR A 216 -7.29 13.59 3.39
CA THR A 216 -7.13 14.45 4.57
C THR A 216 -8.15 14.15 5.68
N LYS A 217 -9.26 13.49 5.35
CA LYS A 217 -10.32 13.05 6.27
C LYS A 217 -10.22 11.56 6.62
N MET A 218 -9.06 10.93 6.35
CA MET A 218 -8.88 9.47 6.44
C MET A 218 -9.32 8.88 7.78
N TYR A 219 -9.05 9.55 8.90
CA TYR A 219 -9.45 9.05 10.22
C TYR A 219 -10.97 8.96 10.36
N LYS A 220 -11.66 10.06 10.04
CA LYS A 220 -13.13 10.15 10.08
C LYS A 220 -13.75 9.09 9.16
N ASN A 221 -13.36 9.10 7.88
CA ASN A 221 -13.95 8.19 6.90
C ASN A 221 -13.68 6.71 7.20
N ALA A 222 -12.50 6.38 7.74
CA ALA A 222 -12.18 5.02 8.17
C ALA A 222 -13.04 4.57 9.35
N ILE A 223 -13.31 5.45 10.35
CA ILE A 223 -14.22 5.18 11.46
C ILE A 223 -15.65 4.94 10.96
N GLU A 224 -16.15 5.83 10.10
CA GLU A 224 -17.50 5.72 9.53
C GLU A 224 -17.67 4.41 8.75
N PHE A 225 -16.69 4.06 7.92
CA PHE A 225 -16.70 2.81 7.18
C PHE A 225 -16.63 1.57 8.09
N LYS A 226 -15.78 1.59 9.10
CA LYS A 226 -15.69 0.50 10.09
C LYS A 226 -17.03 0.28 10.82
N ASN A 227 -17.68 1.37 11.24
CA ASN A 227 -18.98 1.31 11.91
C ASN A 227 -20.08 0.76 11.00
N LEU A 228 -20.08 1.14 9.72
CA LEU A 228 -21.00 0.62 8.71
C LEU A 228 -20.88 -0.91 8.61
N ILE A 229 -19.66 -1.44 8.47
CA ILE A 229 -19.38 -2.88 8.39
C ILE A 229 -19.82 -3.60 9.67
N GLY A 230 -19.53 -3.02 10.85
CA GLY A 230 -19.93 -3.59 12.15
C GLY A 230 -21.43 -3.74 12.31
N ASN A 231 -22.18 -2.71 11.92
CA ASN A 231 -23.65 -2.70 11.98
C ASN A 231 -24.28 -3.75 11.02
N GLU A 232 -23.72 -3.96 9.84
CA GLU A 232 -24.19 -5.00 8.90
C GLU A 232 -23.98 -6.40 9.47
N ASN A 233 -22.83 -6.67 10.07
CA ASN A 233 -22.53 -7.97 10.69
C ASN A 233 -23.50 -8.27 11.84
N LEU A 234 -23.83 -7.29 12.68
CA LEU A 234 -24.81 -7.44 13.76
C LEU A 234 -26.23 -7.72 13.24
N ARG A 235 -26.64 -7.11 12.12
CA ARG A 235 -27.93 -7.37 11.50
C ARG A 235 -27.98 -8.76 10.85
N ALA A 236 -26.89 -9.23 10.27
CA ALA A 236 -26.81 -10.55 9.66
C ALA A 236 -26.88 -11.70 10.69
N GLN A 237 -26.35 -11.49 11.91
CA GLN A 237 -26.40 -12.47 13.02
C GLN A 237 -27.78 -12.58 13.69
N LYS A 238 -28.67 -11.57 13.50
CA LYS A 238 -30.02 -11.53 14.07
C LYS A 238 -31.11 -12.10 13.14
N ARG A 239 -30.73 -12.51 11.95
CA ARG A 239 -31.59 -13.20 10.95
C ARG A 239 -31.27 -14.68 10.89
#